data_89322e77c8b9fd2f515ea628f824bb58
#
_entry.id   89322e77c8b9fd2f515ea628f824bb58
#
_cell.length_a   1.000
_cell.length_b   1.000
_cell.length_c   1.000
_cell.angle_alpha   90.00
_cell.angle_beta   90.00
_cell.angle_gamma   90.00
#
_symmetry.space_group_name_H-M   'P 1'
#
loop_
_entity.id
_entity.type
_entity.pdbx_description
1 polymer ?
#
loop_
_entity_poly.entity_id
_entity_poly.type
_entity_poly.pdbx_seq_one_letter_code
_entity_poly.pdbx_strand_id
1 'polypeptide(L)'
;MKIFSTLVGLLLLTQTVAAATPVGTYYQVNVTNPAAVVAALDAYADSPTGQKNPATVTLFQIMSNGTNPATHAISVSFASAEDMDRSRALNMASKDFAAMQASMAGAMTPVSESMFRGTGITAGSWAAITSDNPVGRFILMDVQDPAAYVAAWTKMMASRDSDLPSSVSQIMAAGTADTSHVVGIYANNMAEMMALADANQGNPAWAEFLASVNGIRAIEDDAMVVRVKSWAN
;
A
#
# COMPACT_ATOMS: atom_id res chain seq x y z
N MET A 1 38.24 16.45 57.39
CA MET A 1 38.48 16.01 56.00
C MET A 1 37.18 15.46 55.47
N LYS A 2 36.39 16.25 54.70
CA LYS A 2 35.09 15.87 54.18
C LYS A 2 35.27 15.47 52.71
N ILE A 3 35.00 14.21 52.39
CA ILE A 3 35.07 13.67 51.04
C ILE A 3 33.72 13.90 50.36
N PHE A 4 33.66 14.76 49.35
CA PHE A 4 32.49 14.96 48.48
C PHE A 4 32.55 13.91 47.38
N SER A 5 31.65 12.91 47.40
CA SER A 5 31.42 12.02 46.27
C SER A 5 30.46 12.65 45.29
N THR A 6 30.94 13.05 44.14
CA THR A 6 30.13 13.58 43.03
C THR A 6 29.59 12.37 42.23
N LEU A 7 28.30 12.10 42.33
CA LEU A 7 27.62 11.09 41.53
C LEU A 7 27.29 11.69 40.16
N VAL A 8 28.04 11.30 39.13
CA VAL A 8 27.73 11.65 37.74
C VAL A 8 26.69 10.69 37.24
N GLY A 9 25.44 11.18 37.19
CA GLY A 9 24.34 10.46 36.58
C GLY A 9 24.46 10.44 35.05
N LEU A 10 24.76 9.27 34.48
CA LEU A 10 24.76 9.04 33.02
C LEU A 10 23.31 8.99 32.52
N LEU A 11 22.83 10.08 31.94
CA LEU A 11 21.53 10.13 31.24
C LEU A 11 21.64 9.33 29.94
N LEU A 12 21.21 8.07 29.94
CA LEU A 12 20.98 7.29 28.72
C LEU A 12 19.78 7.88 27.99
N LEU A 13 20.04 8.72 27.01
CA LEU A 13 19.05 9.12 26.01
C LEU A 13 18.75 7.89 25.15
N THR A 14 17.67 7.18 25.46
CA THR A 14 17.10 6.19 24.53
C THR A 14 16.50 6.95 23.36
N GLN A 15 17.25 7.00 22.26
CA GLN A 15 16.69 7.45 21.00
C GLN A 15 15.67 6.38 20.56
N THR A 16 14.40 6.68 20.65
CA THR A 16 13.36 5.91 19.95
C THR A 16 13.58 6.12 18.46
N VAL A 17 14.16 5.14 17.79
CA VAL A 17 14.21 5.10 16.33
C VAL A 17 12.75 5.03 15.89
N ALA A 18 12.23 6.11 15.33
CA ALA A 18 10.91 6.08 14.70
C ALA A 18 10.94 4.99 13.62
N ALA A 19 9.96 4.09 13.65
CA ALA A 19 9.85 3.07 12.61
C ALA A 19 9.80 3.76 11.24
N ALA A 20 10.60 3.25 10.30
CA ALA A 20 10.62 3.79 8.94
C ALA A 20 9.21 3.74 8.35
N THR A 21 8.80 4.83 7.72
CA THR A 21 7.46 4.94 7.12
C THR A 21 7.51 4.36 5.70
N PRO A 22 6.73 3.32 5.38
CA PRO A 22 6.67 2.77 4.04
C PRO A 22 6.25 3.82 3.02
N VAL A 23 6.89 3.81 1.86
CA VAL A 23 6.56 4.67 0.71
C VAL A 23 6.46 3.81 -0.54
N GLY A 24 5.77 4.30 -1.57
CA GLY A 24 5.71 3.55 -2.82
C GLY A 24 4.97 4.28 -3.91
N THR A 25 4.93 3.63 -5.06
CA THR A 25 4.16 4.08 -6.23
C THR A 25 3.16 2.99 -6.61
N TYR A 26 1.95 3.41 -6.93
CA TYR A 26 0.88 2.57 -7.44
C TYR A 26 0.58 2.99 -8.87
N TYR A 27 0.79 2.06 -9.80
CA TYR A 27 0.54 2.24 -11.22
C TYR A 27 -0.74 1.50 -11.61
N GLN A 28 -1.70 2.18 -12.17
CA GLN A 28 -2.81 1.53 -12.86
C GLN A 28 -2.44 1.42 -14.34
N VAL A 29 -2.59 0.23 -14.90
CA VAL A 29 -2.13 -0.09 -16.26
C VAL A 29 -3.20 -0.89 -17.01
N ASN A 30 -3.31 -0.65 -18.31
CA ASN A 30 -4.05 -1.54 -19.20
C ASN A 30 -3.07 -2.55 -19.78
N VAL A 31 -3.20 -3.81 -19.38
CA VAL A 31 -2.33 -4.91 -19.79
C VAL A 31 -2.99 -5.71 -20.91
N THR A 32 -2.33 -5.80 -22.05
CA THR A 32 -2.77 -6.58 -23.22
C THR A 32 -2.13 -7.97 -23.25
N ASN A 33 -0.99 -8.16 -22.56
CA ASN A 33 -0.29 -9.45 -22.47
C ASN A 33 0.21 -9.69 -21.04
N PRO A 34 -0.63 -10.23 -20.13
CA PRO A 34 -0.26 -10.48 -18.73
C PRO A 34 0.95 -11.41 -18.58
N ALA A 35 1.06 -12.44 -19.42
CA ALA A 35 2.18 -13.38 -19.37
C ALA A 35 3.53 -12.70 -19.66
N ALA A 36 3.57 -11.76 -20.62
CA ALA A 36 4.78 -11.01 -20.91
C ALA A 36 5.17 -10.07 -19.76
N VAL A 37 4.19 -9.45 -19.09
CA VAL A 37 4.46 -8.59 -17.91
C VAL A 37 5.03 -9.43 -16.77
N VAL A 38 4.44 -10.57 -16.46
CA VAL A 38 4.96 -11.48 -15.41
C VAL A 38 6.37 -11.94 -15.74
N ALA A 39 6.61 -12.40 -16.98
CA ALA A 39 7.94 -12.86 -17.41
C ALA A 39 9.01 -11.76 -17.34
N ALA A 40 8.65 -10.52 -17.68
CA ALA A 40 9.57 -9.37 -17.58
C ALA A 40 9.93 -9.05 -16.12
N LEU A 41 8.96 -9.09 -15.22
CA LEU A 41 9.18 -8.87 -13.78
C LEU A 41 9.96 -10.04 -13.14
N ASP A 42 9.70 -11.30 -13.54
CA ASP A 42 10.49 -12.47 -13.12
C ASP A 42 11.96 -12.32 -13.53
N ALA A 43 12.21 -12.04 -14.81
CA ALA A 43 13.55 -11.88 -15.33
C ALA A 43 14.32 -10.75 -14.63
N TYR A 44 13.61 -9.65 -14.31
CA TYR A 44 14.22 -8.56 -13.55
C TYR A 44 14.51 -8.96 -12.10
N ALA A 45 13.58 -9.58 -11.39
CA ALA A 45 13.77 -10.01 -10.01
C ALA A 45 14.95 -11.01 -9.88
N ASP A 46 15.11 -11.89 -10.85
CA ASP A 46 16.21 -12.87 -10.90
C ASP A 46 17.56 -12.26 -11.34
N SER A 47 17.57 -11.04 -11.86
CA SER A 47 18.79 -10.38 -12.35
C SER A 47 19.70 -9.90 -11.22
N PRO A 48 21.02 -9.67 -11.51
CA PRO A 48 21.94 -9.09 -10.54
C PRO A 48 21.51 -7.74 -9.96
N THR A 49 20.77 -6.93 -10.72
CA THR A 49 20.21 -5.66 -10.24
C THR A 49 18.99 -5.92 -9.37
N GLY A 50 18.06 -6.76 -9.82
CA GLY A 50 16.84 -7.10 -9.09
C GLY A 50 17.13 -7.66 -7.70
N GLN A 51 18.07 -8.59 -7.60
CA GLN A 51 18.52 -9.21 -6.34
C GLN A 51 19.06 -8.22 -5.28
N LYS A 52 19.44 -7.00 -5.69
CA LYS A 52 19.92 -5.93 -4.81
C LYS A 52 18.88 -4.84 -4.57
N ASN A 53 17.78 -4.90 -5.30
CA ASN A 53 16.75 -3.86 -5.23
C ASN A 53 15.89 -4.06 -3.98
N PRO A 54 15.76 -3.05 -3.09
CA PRO A 54 14.98 -3.17 -1.87
C PRO A 54 13.47 -3.06 -2.09
N ALA A 55 13.01 -2.98 -3.34
CA ALA A 55 11.60 -2.85 -3.68
C ALA A 55 10.86 -4.18 -3.45
N THR A 56 9.64 -4.08 -2.91
CA THR A 56 8.62 -5.11 -3.09
C THR A 56 7.72 -4.68 -4.25
N VAL A 57 7.68 -5.48 -5.30
CA VAL A 57 6.80 -5.27 -6.45
C VAL A 57 5.64 -6.25 -6.37
N THR A 58 4.41 -5.75 -6.48
CA THR A 58 3.21 -6.61 -6.49
C THR A 58 2.35 -6.29 -7.70
N LEU A 59 2.06 -7.30 -8.49
CA LEU A 59 1.13 -7.23 -9.61
C LEU A 59 -0.25 -7.70 -9.15
N PHE A 60 -1.26 -6.88 -9.40
CA PHE A 60 -2.67 -7.17 -9.18
C PHE A 60 -3.42 -7.22 -10.50
N GLN A 61 -4.35 -8.15 -10.63
CA GLN A 61 -5.41 -8.08 -11.62
C GLN A 61 -6.59 -7.30 -11.02
N ILE A 62 -7.10 -6.33 -11.74
CA ILE A 62 -8.30 -5.60 -11.34
C ILE A 62 -9.53 -6.40 -11.75
N MET A 63 -10.38 -6.68 -10.77
CA MET A 63 -11.62 -7.43 -10.95
C MET A 63 -12.80 -6.50 -11.22
N SER A 64 -12.80 -5.33 -10.60
CA SER A 64 -13.84 -4.31 -10.76
C SER A 64 -13.28 -2.94 -10.34
N ASN A 65 -13.49 -1.91 -11.16
CA ASN A 65 -13.07 -0.53 -10.92
C ASN A 65 -13.96 0.48 -11.67
N GLY A 66 -15.25 0.17 -11.86
CA GLY A 66 -16.19 1.04 -12.55
C GLY A 66 -15.85 1.22 -14.03
N THR A 67 -15.67 2.47 -14.47
CA THR A 67 -15.38 2.83 -15.87
C THR A 67 -13.88 3.09 -16.14
N ASN A 68 -13.02 2.90 -15.13
CA ASN A 68 -11.58 3.06 -15.28
C ASN A 68 -11.04 1.98 -16.25
N PRO A 69 -10.29 2.34 -17.31
CA PRO A 69 -9.84 1.40 -18.33
C PRO A 69 -8.69 0.48 -17.86
N ALA A 70 -8.13 0.67 -16.66
CA ALA A 70 -7.08 -0.17 -16.13
C ALA A 70 -7.57 -1.60 -15.90
N THR A 71 -6.79 -2.58 -16.33
CA THR A 71 -7.04 -4.02 -16.14
C THR A 71 -6.17 -4.62 -15.03
N HIS A 72 -5.06 -3.96 -14.71
CA HIS A 72 -4.10 -4.38 -13.70
C HIS A 72 -3.56 -3.17 -12.94
N ALA A 73 -2.95 -3.47 -11.79
CA ALA A 73 -2.18 -2.51 -11.05
C ALA A 73 -0.83 -3.09 -10.63
N ILE A 74 0.20 -2.24 -10.59
CA ILE A 74 1.52 -2.58 -10.09
C ILE A 74 1.82 -1.68 -8.91
N SER A 75 2.00 -2.27 -7.72
CA SER A 75 2.48 -1.56 -6.54
C SER A 75 3.97 -1.80 -6.39
N VAL A 76 4.74 -0.73 -6.29
CA VAL A 76 6.17 -0.76 -5.97
C VAL A 76 6.35 -0.10 -4.62
N SER A 77 6.63 -0.86 -3.59
CA SER A 77 6.72 -0.39 -2.20
C SER A 77 8.11 -0.58 -1.61
N PHE A 78 8.47 0.29 -0.67
CA PHE A 78 9.74 0.34 0.02
C PHE A 78 9.51 0.49 1.52
N ALA A 79 10.40 -0.05 2.33
CA ALA A 79 10.33 0.12 3.77
C ALA A 79 10.59 1.58 4.20
N SER A 80 11.36 2.34 3.41
CA SER A 80 11.70 3.74 3.68
C SER A 80 11.91 4.55 2.39
N ALA A 81 11.97 5.88 2.52
CA ALA A 81 12.31 6.78 1.41
C ALA A 81 13.76 6.56 0.94
N GLU A 82 14.69 6.23 1.86
CA GLU A 82 16.09 5.92 1.54
C GLU A 82 16.20 4.65 0.68
N ASP A 83 15.34 3.65 0.93
CA ASP A 83 15.25 2.46 0.09
C ASP A 83 14.73 2.80 -1.32
N MET A 84 13.75 3.69 -1.40
CA MET A 84 13.25 4.18 -2.68
C MET A 84 14.33 4.89 -3.48
N ASP A 85 15.13 5.77 -2.84
CA ASP A 85 16.25 6.46 -3.49
C ASP A 85 17.34 5.48 -3.92
N ARG A 86 17.66 4.48 -3.10
CA ARG A 86 18.62 3.41 -3.42
C ARG A 86 18.16 2.59 -4.63
N SER A 87 16.88 2.21 -4.66
CA SER A 87 16.28 1.51 -5.80
C SER A 87 16.38 2.33 -7.08
N ARG A 88 16.04 3.62 -7.00
CA ARG A 88 16.14 4.54 -8.14
C ARG A 88 17.56 4.62 -8.68
N ALA A 89 18.55 4.78 -7.79
CA ALA A 89 19.97 4.84 -8.18
C ALA A 89 20.44 3.54 -8.86
N LEU A 90 20.04 2.38 -8.34
CA LEU A 90 20.33 1.08 -8.93
C LEU A 90 19.71 0.95 -10.33
N ASN A 91 18.46 1.35 -10.49
CA ASN A 91 17.73 1.19 -11.75
C ASN A 91 18.22 2.14 -12.86
N MET A 92 18.61 3.37 -12.53
CA MET A 92 19.08 4.35 -13.50
C MET A 92 20.31 3.89 -14.31
N ALA A 93 21.20 3.09 -13.71
CA ALA A 93 22.40 2.57 -14.34
C ALA A 93 22.27 1.11 -14.83
N SER A 94 21.08 0.52 -14.71
CA SER A 94 20.87 -0.92 -14.90
C SER A 94 20.43 -1.27 -16.31
N LYS A 95 21.21 -2.15 -16.94
CA LYS A 95 20.79 -2.80 -18.20
C LYS A 95 19.64 -3.79 -17.98
N ASP A 96 19.58 -4.42 -16.80
CA ASP A 96 18.51 -5.35 -16.45
C ASP A 96 17.17 -4.64 -16.35
N PHE A 97 17.16 -3.45 -15.70
CA PHE A 97 15.97 -2.62 -15.60
C PHE A 97 15.52 -2.09 -16.98
N ALA A 98 16.46 -1.64 -17.81
CA ALA A 98 16.16 -1.23 -19.17
C ALA A 98 15.58 -2.39 -20.03
N ALA A 99 16.11 -3.60 -19.87
CA ALA A 99 15.60 -4.78 -20.56
C ALA A 99 14.18 -5.15 -20.10
N MET A 100 13.90 -5.07 -18.79
CA MET A 100 12.54 -5.25 -18.24
C MET A 100 11.57 -4.24 -18.85
N GLN A 101 11.91 -2.94 -18.84
CA GLN A 101 11.06 -1.91 -19.43
C GLN A 101 10.80 -2.16 -20.93
N ALA A 102 11.83 -2.54 -21.67
CA ALA A 102 11.70 -2.87 -23.09
C ALA A 102 10.79 -4.08 -23.32
N SER A 103 10.87 -5.10 -22.47
CA SER A 103 10.03 -6.30 -22.53
C SER A 103 8.56 -6.01 -22.19
N MET A 104 8.30 -5.03 -21.33
CA MET A 104 6.93 -4.60 -21.02
C MET A 104 6.36 -3.62 -22.05
N ALA A 105 7.21 -2.99 -22.86
CA ALA A 105 6.77 -2.10 -23.91
C ALA A 105 5.88 -2.85 -24.91
N GLY A 106 4.67 -2.34 -25.15
CA GLY A 106 3.66 -2.99 -26.01
C GLY A 106 2.84 -4.09 -25.32
N ALA A 107 3.23 -4.57 -24.13
CA ALA A 107 2.43 -5.50 -23.32
C ALA A 107 1.48 -4.78 -22.35
N MET A 108 1.74 -3.52 -22.06
CA MET A 108 0.89 -2.67 -21.22
C MET A 108 0.99 -1.20 -21.59
N THR A 109 -0.02 -0.42 -21.23
CA THR A 109 -0.05 1.03 -21.33
C THR A 109 -0.40 1.66 -19.97
N PRO A 110 0.29 2.73 -19.54
CA PRO A 110 -0.07 3.46 -18.33
C PRO A 110 -1.47 4.06 -18.43
N VAL A 111 -2.21 4.03 -17.32
CA VAL A 111 -3.50 4.70 -17.16
C VAL A 111 -3.37 5.84 -16.14
N SER A 112 -2.83 5.54 -14.95
CA SER A 112 -2.55 6.53 -13.92
C SER A 112 -1.40 6.05 -13.03
N GLU A 113 -0.81 7.00 -12.31
CA GLU A 113 0.13 6.69 -11.23
C GLU A 113 -0.14 7.57 -10.02
N SER A 114 0.17 7.05 -8.86
CA SER A 114 0.14 7.81 -7.62
C SER A 114 1.27 7.39 -6.70
N MET A 115 1.84 8.35 -5.99
CA MET A 115 2.83 8.09 -4.95
C MET A 115 2.14 8.10 -3.60
N PHE A 116 2.37 7.08 -2.78
CA PHE A 116 1.79 6.97 -1.45
C PHE A 116 2.85 6.90 -0.36
N ARG A 117 2.42 7.27 0.85
CA ARG A 117 3.18 7.13 2.10
C ARG A 117 2.29 6.47 3.14
N GLY A 118 2.77 5.42 3.79
CA GLY A 118 2.09 4.81 4.92
C GLY A 118 1.96 5.80 6.07
N THR A 119 0.82 5.77 6.75
CA THR A 119 0.57 6.63 7.93
C THR A 119 0.92 5.94 9.24
N GLY A 120 1.20 4.62 9.21
CA GLY A 120 1.29 3.78 10.39
C GLY A 120 -0.08 3.38 10.97
N ILE A 121 -1.18 3.85 10.38
CA ILE A 121 -2.54 3.54 10.82
C ILE A 121 -2.99 2.26 10.15
N THR A 122 -3.04 1.18 10.94
CA THR A 122 -3.36 -0.16 10.47
C THR A 122 -4.33 -0.85 11.43
N ALA A 123 -5.04 -1.86 10.94
CA ALA A 123 -5.83 -2.78 11.76
C ALA A 123 -5.66 -4.20 11.21
N GLY A 124 -5.86 -5.19 12.08
CA GLY A 124 -5.65 -6.60 11.76
C GLY A 124 -4.17 -6.96 11.59
N SER A 125 -3.91 -8.13 11.02
CA SER A 125 -2.56 -8.68 10.88
C SER A 125 -2.36 -9.30 9.49
N TRP A 126 -1.20 -9.04 8.86
CA TRP A 126 -0.81 -9.74 7.64
C TRP A 126 -0.65 -11.26 7.83
N ALA A 127 -0.46 -11.74 9.07
CA ALA A 127 -0.44 -13.17 9.36
C ALA A 127 -1.79 -13.86 9.13
N ALA A 128 -2.90 -13.10 9.07
CA ALA A 128 -4.21 -13.63 8.72
C ALA A 128 -4.35 -13.92 7.20
N ILE A 129 -3.44 -13.42 6.37
CA ILE A 129 -3.44 -13.67 4.93
C ILE A 129 -2.55 -14.89 4.66
N THR A 130 -3.20 -16.01 4.37
CA THR A 130 -2.56 -17.30 4.07
C THR A 130 -2.68 -17.70 2.60
N SER A 131 -3.51 -16.99 1.83
CA SER A 131 -3.68 -17.23 0.39
C SER A 131 -2.48 -16.71 -0.40
N ASP A 132 -2.06 -17.45 -1.41
CA ASP A 132 -1.07 -16.98 -2.38
C ASP A 132 -1.62 -15.89 -3.30
N ASN A 133 -2.94 -15.87 -3.50
CA ASN A 133 -3.64 -14.90 -4.35
C ASN A 133 -4.76 -14.19 -3.56
N PRO A 134 -4.43 -13.41 -2.51
CA PRO A 134 -5.42 -12.69 -1.73
C PRO A 134 -6.12 -11.64 -2.60
N VAL A 135 -7.37 -11.37 -2.26
CA VAL A 135 -8.11 -10.23 -2.79
C VAL A 135 -7.84 -8.98 -1.98
N GLY A 136 -7.87 -7.84 -2.63
CA GLY A 136 -7.76 -6.53 -2.01
C GLY A 136 -8.88 -5.60 -2.48
N ARG A 137 -9.23 -4.63 -1.65
CA ARG A 137 -10.04 -3.48 -2.02
C ARG A 137 -9.27 -2.23 -1.73
N PHE A 138 -9.11 -1.37 -2.73
CA PHE A 138 -8.46 -0.07 -2.61
C PHE A 138 -9.50 1.02 -2.81
N ILE A 139 -9.68 1.87 -1.80
CA ILE A 139 -10.62 2.97 -1.82
C ILE A 139 -9.79 4.25 -1.78
N LEU A 140 -9.75 4.96 -2.91
CA LEU A 140 -9.06 6.24 -3.05
C LEU A 140 -10.04 7.36 -2.72
N MET A 141 -9.59 8.33 -1.94
CA MET A 141 -10.47 9.37 -1.40
C MET A 141 -9.79 10.73 -1.38
N ASP A 142 -10.58 11.76 -1.60
CA ASP A 142 -10.27 13.10 -1.12
C ASP A 142 -10.78 13.26 0.32
N VAL A 143 -9.89 13.54 1.26
CA VAL A 143 -10.21 13.69 2.68
C VAL A 143 -9.91 15.13 3.10
N GLN A 144 -10.96 15.89 3.44
CA GLN A 144 -10.90 17.31 3.79
C GLN A 144 -10.42 17.54 5.23
N ASP A 145 -10.74 16.59 6.14
CA ASP A 145 -10.26 16.59 7.54
C ASP A 145 -9.60 15.25 7.87
N PRO A 146 -8.28 15.11 7.60
CA PRO A 146 -7.54 13.88 7.87
C PRO A 146 -7.57 13.45 9.33
N ALA A 147 -7.53 14.40 10.27
CA ALA A 147 -7.51 14.09 11.70
C ALA A 147 -8.84 13.47 12.15
N ALA A 148 -9.96 14.09 11.77
CA ALA A 148 -11.29 13.56 12.06
C ALA A 148 -11.53 12.21 11.36
N TYR A 149 -11.10 12.06 10.10
CA TYR A 149 -11.22 10.81 9.37
C TYR A 149 -10.46 9.66 10.06
N VAL A 150 -9.20 9.88 10.42
CA VAL A 150 -8.36 8.89 11.10
C VAL A 150 -8.93 8.50 12.45
N ALA A 151 -9.41 9.47 13.25
CA ALA A 151 -10.04 9.18 14.53
C ALA A 151 -11.30 8.31 14.38
N ALA A 152 -12.17 8.63 13.41
CA ALA A 152 -13.37 7.86 13.12
C ALA A 152 -13.03 6.45 12.61
N TRP A 153 -12.04 6.33 11.69
CA TRP A 153 -11.58 5.05 11.16
C TRP A 153 -11.00 4.15 12.27
N THR A 154 -10.13 4.69 13.12
CA THR A 154 -9.51 3.95 14.23
C THR A 154 -10.56 3.44 15.21
N LYS A 155 -11.55 4.28 15.56
CA LYS A 155 -12.66 3.89 16.43
C LYS A 155 -13.48 2.74 15.83
N MET A 156 -13.81 2.83 14.55
CA MET A 156 -14.55 1.78 13.83
C MET A 156 -13.73 0.50 13.75
N MET A 157 -12.43 0.56 13.44
CA MET A 157 -11.57 -0.63 13.38
C MET A 157 -11.40 -1.33 14.72
N ALA A 158 -11.40 -0.59 15.84
CA ALA A 158 -11.34 -1.17 17.18
C ALA A 158 -12.58 -2.00 17.55
N SER A 159 -13.72 -1.78 16.89
CA SER A 159 -14.96 -2.52 17.07
C SER A 159 -15.13 -3.71 16.13
N ARG A 160 -14.20 -3.88 15.18
CA ARG A 160 -14.28 -4.92 14.16
C ARG A 160 -13.84 -6.27 14.71
N ASP A 161 -14.69 -7.28 14.59
CA ASP A 161 -14.37 -8.67 14.90
C ASP A 161 -13.75 -9.35 13.67
N SER A 162 -12.54 -8.94 13.31
CA SER A 162 -11.80 -9.51 12.19
C SER A 162 -10.32 -9.12 12.25
N ASP A 163 -9.44 -10.10 12.07
CA ASP A 163 -7.98 -9.93 11.99
C ASP A 163 -7.49 -9.65 10.57
N LEU A 164 -8.38 -9.51 9.58
CA LEU A 164 -8.01 -9.19 8.21
C LEU A 164 -7.32 -7.81 8.15
N PRO A 165 -6.15 -7.70 7.47
CA PRO A 165 -5.38 -6.49 7.48
C PRO A 165 -6.05 -5.38 6.68
N SER A 166 -5.99 -4.18 7.23
CA SER A 166 -6.33 -2.94 6.54
C SER A 166 -5.43 -1.80 6.98
N SER A 167 -5.27 -0.83 6.11
CA SER A 167 -4.37 0.30 6.34
C SER A 167 -4.91 1.58 5.69
N VAL A 168 -4.50 2.72 6.26
CA VAL A 168 -4.68 4.03 5.66
C VAL A 168 -3.32 4.55 5.22
N SER A 169 -3.21 4.99 3.97
CA SER A 169 -2.01 5.67 3.46
C SER A 169 -2.38 7.03 2.91
N GLN A 170 -1.42 7.95 2.99
CA GLN A 170 -1.52 9.27 2.38
C GLN A 170 -1.06 9.20 0.92
N ILE A 171 -1.78 9.85 0.03
CA ILE A 171 -1.34 10.07 -1.35
C ILE A 171 -0.52 11.36 -1.39
N MET A 172 0.73 11.25 -1.84
CA MET A 172 1.70 12.35 -1.89
C MET A 172 1.67 13.07 -3.24
N ALA A 173 1.35 12.33 -4.30
CA ALA A 173 1.24 12.84 -5.66
C ALA A 173 0.35 11.91 -6.48
N ALA A 174 -0.60 12.47 -7.22
CA ALA A 174 -1.53 11.75 -8.10
C ALA A 174 -1.87 12.54 -9.38
N GLY A 175 -0.95 13.38 -9.85
CA GLY A 175 -1.18 14.25 -11.00
C GLY A 175 -2.26 15.30 -10.69
N THR A 176 -3.34 15.30 -11.47
CA THR A 176 -4.48 16.24 -11.32
C THR A 176 -5.67 15.63 -10.57
N ALA A 177 -5.54 14.41 -10.05
CA ALA A 177 -6.61 13.76 -9.29
C ALA A 177 -6.70 14.37 -7.88
N ASP A 178 -7.92 14.63 -7.43
CA ASP A 178 -8.21 15.15 -6.09
C ASP A 178 -8.21 14.00 -5.06
N THR A 179 -7.11 13.23 -5.01
CA THR A 179 -6.97 12.09 -4.12
C THR A 179 -5.90 12.38 -3.09
N SER A 180 -6.27 12.34 -1.82
CA SER A 180 -5.36 12.61 -0.69
C SER A 180 -5.04 11.37 0.14
N HIS A 181 -5.90 10.35 0.13
CA HIS A 181 -5.74 9.13 0.93
C HIS A 181 -6.21 7.88 0.18
N VAL A 182 -5.68 6.74 0.61
CA VAL A 182 -6.15 5.42 0.18
C VAL A 182 -6.30 4.50 1.39
N VAL A 183 -7.42 3.77 1.42
CA VAL A 183 -7.62 2.63 2.33
C VAL A 183 -7.42 1.35 1.55
N GLY A 184 -6.52 0.50 2.03
CA GLY A 184 -6.35 -0.87 1.55
C GLY A 184 -6.96 -1.85 2.55
N ILE A 185 -7.74 -2.80 2.06
CA ILE A 185 -8.34 -3.90 2.83
C ILE A 185 -7.99 -5.20 2.10
N TYR A 186 -7.61 -6.25 2.84
CA TYR A 186 -7.24 -7.53 2.23
C TYR A 186 -7.95 -8.68 2.89
N ALA A 187 -8.22 -9.74 2.11
CA ALA A 187 -8.83 -10.99 2.55
C ALA A 187 -8.22 -12.16 1.77
N ASN A 188 -8.31 -13.38 2.28
CA ASN A 188 -7.77 -14.55 1.58
C ASN A 188 -8.50 -14.86 0.26
N ASN A 189 -9.78 -14.49 0.18
CA ASN A 189 -10.62 -14.72 -0.99
C ASN A 189 -11.83 -13.78 -0.97
N MET A 190 -12.62 -13.82 -2.05
CA MET A 190 -13.80 -12.97 -2.19
C MET A 190 -14.90 -13.29 -1.15
N ALA A 191 -15.05 -14.56 -0.73
CA ALA A 191 -16.05 -14.91 0.27
C ALA A 191 -15.76 -14.24 1.63
N GLU A 192 -14.49 -14.22 2.07
CA GLU A 192 -14.09 -13.50 3.27
C GLU A 192 -14.26 -11.97 3.13
N MET A 193 -13.94 -11.42 1.95
CA MET A 193 -14.16 -10.00 1.67
C MET A 193 -15.64 -9.63 1.74
N MET A 194 -16.53 -10.47 1.21
CA MET A 194 -17.98 -10.24 1.28
C MET A 194 -18.49 -10.42 2.71
N ALA A 195 -18.03 -11.45 3.44
CA ALA A 195 -18.40 -11.64 4.84
C ALA A 195 -18.00 -10.45 5.73
N LEU A 196 -16.84 -9.83 5.46
CA LEU A 196 -16.41 -8.60 6.12
C LEU A 196 -17.35 -7.42 5.80
N ALA A 197 -17.79 -7.30 4.54
CA ALA A 197 -18.73 -6.26 4.14
C ALA A 197 -20.11 -6.45 4.82
N ASP A 198 -20.61 -7.69 4.89
CA ASP A 198 -21.87 -8.03 5.55
C ASP A 198 -21.80 -7.76 7.07
N ALA A 199 -20.70 -8.14 7.72
CA ALA A 199 -20.47 -7.86 9.13
C ALA A 199 -20.45 -6.35 9.44
N ASN A 200 -19.89 -5.54 8.53
CA ASN A 200 -19.91 -4.09 8.66
C ASN A 200 -21.33 -3.51 8.57
N GLN A 201 -22.20 -4.03 7.68
CA GLN A 201 -23.56 -3.53 7.53
C GLN A 201 -24.40 -3.67 8.81
N GLY A 202 -24.19 -4.75 9.57
CA GLY A 202 -24.86 -4.99 10.86
C GLY A 202 -24.22 -4.30 12.06
N ASN A 203 -23.07 -3.66 11.91
CA ASN A 203 -22.29 -3.09 13.00
C ASN A 203 -22.67 -1.62 13.25
N PRO A 204 -23.20 -1.26 14.45
CA PRO A 204 -23.50 0.14 14.79
C PRO A 204 -22.30 1.08 14.65
N ALA A 205 -21.07 0.62 14.92
CA ALA A 205 -19.86 1.42 14.77
C ALA A 205 -19.56 1.74 13.31
N TRP A 206 -19.98 0.89 12.36
CA TRP A 206 -19.91 1.18 10.93
C TRP A 206 -20.86 2.32 10.55
N ALA A 207 -22.11 2.29 11.04
CA ALA A 207 -23.06 3.37 10.82
C ALA A 207 -22.57 4.70 11.42
N GLU A 208 -22.01 4.66 12.62
CA GLU A 208 -21.40 5.83 13.28
C GLU A 208 -20.21 6.37 12.47
N PHE A 209 -19.34 5.47 11.98
CA PHE A 209 -18.23 5.85 11.11
C PHE A 209 -18.72 6.58 9.86
N LEU A 210 -19.69 5.99 9.13
CA LEU A 210 -20.23 6.60 7.92
C LEU A 210 -20.83 7.99 8.20
N ALA A 211 -21.55 8.14 9.31
CA ALA A 211 -22.08 9.44 9.72
C ALA A 211 -20.98 10.46 10.05
N SER A 212 -19.91 10.02 10.72
CA SER A 212 -18.78 10.86 11.13
C SER A 212 -17.93 11.36 9.95
N VAL A 213 -17.85 10.56 8.87
CA VAL A 213 -17.04 10.92 7.69
C VAL A 213 -17.87 11.53 6.55
N ASN A 214 -19.18 11.64 6.76
CA ASN A 214 -20.05 12.30 5.81
C ASN A 214 -19.69 13.80 5.71
N GLY A 215 -19.41 14.27 4.51
CA GLY A 215 -19.04 15.66 4.25
C GLY A 215 -17.58 16.02 4.50
N ILE A 216 -16.75 15.07 5.01
CA ILE A 216 -15.30 15.28 5.15
C ILE A 216 -14.47 14.36 4.23
N ARG A 217 -15.12 13.51 3.44
CA ARG A 217 -14.47 12.71 2.40
C ARG A 217 -15.35 12.57 1.16
N ALA A 218 -14.69 12.49 -0.02
CA ALA A 218 -15.28 12.02 -1.25
C ALA A 218 -14.55 10.74 -1.68
N ILE A 219 -15.27 9.73 -2.20
CA ILE A 219 -14.64 8.54 -2.81
C ILE A 219 -14.40 8.88 -4.27
N GLU A 220 -13.14 8.81 -4.70
CA GLU A 220 -12.69 9.14 -6.06
C GLU A 220 -12.53 7.89 -6.92
N ASP A 221 -12.06 6.79 -6.33
CA ASP A 221 -11.94 5.50 -7.02
C ASP A 221 -12.11 4.35 -6.00
N ASP A 222 -12.64 3.22 -6.46
CA ASP A 222 -12.88 2.02 -5.63
C ASP A 222 -12.64 0.79 -6.48
N ALA A 223 -11.58 0.07 -6.22
CA ALA A 223 -11.16 -1.07 -7.00
C ALA A 223 -11.09 -2.35 -6.17
N MET A 224 -11.67 -3.43 -6.72
CA MET A 224 -11.43 -4.80 -6.26
C MET A 224 -10.33 -5.42 -7.09
N VAL A 225 -9.35 -6.00 -6.42
CA VAL A 225 -8.19 -6.61 -7.07
C VAL A 225 -7.91 -8.00 -6.53
N VAL A 226 -7.19 -8.81 -7.31
CA VAL A 226 -6.58 -10.06 -6.84
C VAL A 226 -5.08 -10.01 -7.10
N ARG A 227 -4.28 -10.41 -6.11
CA ARG A 227 -2.82 -10.50 -6.28
C ARG A 227 -2.48 -11.61 -7.28
N VAL A 228 -1.78 -11.27 -8.35
CA VAL A 228 -1.25 -12.23 -9.33
C VAL A 228 0.08 -12.79 -8.82
N LYS A 229 1.00 -11.90 -8.47
CA LYS A 229 2.32 -12.27 -7.97
C LYS A 229 2.96 -11.11 -7.20
N SER A 230 3.85 -11.45 -6.27
CA SER A 230 4.70 -10.48 -5.56
C SER A 230 6.16 -10.91 -5.63
N TRP A 231 7.04 -9.94 -5.79
CA TRP A 231 8.50 -10.10 -5.80
C TRP A 231 9.07 -9.24 -4.69
N ALA A 232 9.77 -9.86 -3.77
CA ALA A 232 10.49 -9.20 -2.67
C ALA A 232 11.83 -9.91 -2.47
N ASN A 233 12.85 -9.18 -2.07
CA ASN A 233 14.20 -9.70 -1.73
C ASN A 233 14.45 -9.60 -0.24
#